data_921f3192a94fb304c9c9a14e6d1173a2
#
_entry.id   921f3192a94fb304c9c9a14e6d1173a2
#
_cell.length_a   1.000
_cell.length_b   1.000
_cell.length_c   1.000
_cell.angle_alpha   90.00
_cell.angle_beta   90.00
_cell.angle_gamma   90.00
#
_symmetry.space_group_name_H-M   'P 1'
#
loop_
_entity.id
_entity.type
_entity.pdbx_description
1 polymer ?
#
loop_
_entity_poly.entity_id
_entity_poly.type
_entity_poly.pdbx_seq_one_letter_code
_entity_poly.pdbx_strand_id
1 'polypeptide(L)'
;MVSQSLSALGACVILAAALPGAVSAQQAGVEPRADAVLRSMTAYLSGLKKFSVTTENTLEVVTTEGQKIQFTAPATMTVARPNKLVAQRRGDIVDQMMYYDGKSLTLYNPASQHYATVPAPATLDAMLDVAYEQLGLVAPGADLIDTRAYERLMLDVQSGVYLGTAVVAGQRCHHLAYRSTEVDWQLWVREGPQPAPCRYVITSKTMAGAPQF
;
A
#
# COMPACT_ATOMS: atom_id res chain seq x y z
N MET A 1 36.73 -2.57 -82.03
CA MET A 1 36.54 -1.28 -81.33
C MET A 1 35.27 -1.45 -80.46
N VAL A 2 35.41 -1.75 -79.18
CA VAL A 2 34.31 -2.00 -78.29
C VAL A 2 34.45 -0.99 -77.16
N SER A 3 33.47 -0.08 -77.05
CA SER A 3 33.38 0.90 -76.02
C SER A 3 32.65 0.29 -74.83
N GLN A 4 33.27 0.27 -73.63
CA GLN A 4 32.64 -0.14 -72.36
C GLN A 4 32.17 1.10 -71.63
N SER A 5 30.86 1.17 -71.34
CA SER A 5 30.26 2.17 -70.50
C SER A 5 30.19 1.61 -69.04
N LEU A 6 30.87 2.26 -68.09
CA LEU A 6 30.75 2.01 -66.65
C LEU A 6 29.47 2.68 -66.13
N SER A 7 28.58 1.87 -65.51
CA SER A 7 27.47 2.36 -64.78
C SER A 7 27.87 2.45 -63.28
N ALA A 8 27.85 3.65 -62.69
CA ALA A 8 28.09 3.88 -61.29
C ALA A 8 26.79 3.65 -60.48
N LEU A 9 26.77 2.63 -59.64
CA LEU A 9 25.71 2.44 -58.61
C LEU A 9 26.02 3.37 -57.42
N GLY A 10 25.16 4.36 -57.25
CA GLY A 10 25.13 5.19 -56.06
C GLY A 10 24.47 4.47 -54.88
N ALA A 11 25.24 4.14 -53.87
CA ALA A 11 24.69 3.62 -52.60
C ALA A 11 24.16 4.78 -51.75
N CYS A 12 22.82 4.83 -51.59
CA CYS A 12 22.18 5.74 -50.65
C CYS A 12 22.33 5.18 -49.23
N VAL A 13 23.21 5.77 -48.42
CA VAL A 13 23.32 5.50 -46.99
C VAL A 13 22.23 6.30 -46.28
N ILE A 14 21.17 5.61 -45.82
CA ILE A 14 20.15 6.21 -44.97
C ILE A 14 20.70 6.25 -43.53
N LEU A 15 21.12 7.44 -43.10
CA LEU A 15 21.51 7.70 -41.72
C LEU A 15 20.23 7.77 -40.89
N ALA A 16 19.90 6.70 -40.14
CA ALA A 16 18.83 6.71 -39.15
C ALA A 16 19.29 7.54 -37.97
N ALA A 17 18.81 8.77 -37.86
CA ALA A 17 18.97 9.58 -36.64
C ALA A 17 18.11 9.00 -35.52
N ALA A 18 18.74 8.32 -34.59
CA ALA A 18 18.10 7.94 -33.33
C ALA A 18 17.81 9.22 -32.51
N LEU A 19 16.55 9.60 -32.41
CA LEU A 19 16.12 10.64 -31.52
C LEU A 19 16.33 10.14 -30.07
N PRO A 20 17.06 10.86 -29.22
CA PRO A 20 17.11 10.53 -27.81
C PRO A 20 15.70 10.69 -27.26
N GLY A 21 15.08 9.57 -26.82
CA GLY A 21 13.84 9.60 -26.09
C GLY A 21 14.04 10.51 -24.88
N ALA A 22 13.32 11.61 -24.81
CA ALA A 22 13.29 12.47 -23.65
C ALA A 22 12.75 11.64 -22.49
N VAL A 23 13.62 11.21 -21.57
CA VAL A 23 13.24 10.74 -20.27
C VAL A 23 12.59 11.96 -19.59
N SER A 24 11.26 12.00 -19.59
CA SER A 24 10.53 13.00 -18.81
C SER A 24 11.01 12.87 -17.38
N ALA A 25 11.73 13.87 -16.89
CA ALA A 25 12.02 14.02 -15.48
C ALA A 25 10.67 14.02 -14.75
N GLN A 26 10.43 12.99 -13.95
CA GLN A 26 9.19 12.83 -13.19
C GLN A 26 9.05 14.04 -12.29
N GLN A 27 8.00 14.81 -12.52
CA GLN A 27 7.74 16.06 -11.80
C GLN A 27 7.67 15.75 -10.31
N ALA A 28 8.52 16.37 -9.50
CA ALA A 28 8.47 16.22 -8.05
C ALA A 28 7.12 16.77 -7.57
N GLY A 29 6.35 15.95 -6.82
CA GLY A 29 5.06 16.31 -6.30
C GLY A 29 3.99 15.25 -6.53
N VAL A 30 2.79 15.51 -6.04
CA VAL A 30 1.64 14.62 -6.17
C VAL A 30 0.74 15.09 -7.31
N GLU A 31 0.43 14.20 -8.24
CA GLU A 31 -0.50 14.48 -9.32
C GLU A 31 -1.90 14.78 -8.77
N PRO A 32 -2.60 15.83 -9.26
CA PRO A 32 -3.93 16.19 -8.75
C PRO A 32 -4.96 15.06 -8.81
N ARG A 33 -4.86 14.18 -9.81
CA ARG A 33 -5.77 13.03 -9.94
C ARG A 33 -5.49 11.96 -8.89
N ALA A 34 -4.22 11.69 -8.57
CA ALA A 34 -3.84 10.76 -7.51
C ALA A 34 -4.33 11.27 -6.15
N ASP A 35 -4.11 12.57 -5.86
CA ASP A 35 -4.58 13.22 -4.66
C ASP A 35 -6.11 13.17 -4.51
N ALA A 36 -6.85 13.50 -5.57
CA ALA A 36 -8.31 13.48 -5.56
C ALA A 36 -8.90 12.08 -5.26
N VAL A 37 -8.34 11.02 -5.86
CA VAL A 37 -8.78 9.65 -5.60
C VAL A 37 -8.46 9.24 -4.16
N LEU A 38 -7.27 9.56 -3.66
CA LEU A 38 -6.87 9.26 -2.28
C LEU A 38 -7.78 9.96 -1.27
N ARG A 39 -8.06 11.27 -1.46
CA ARG A 39 -9.00 12.03 -0.61
C ARG A 39 -10.40 11.43 -0.62
N SER A 40 -10.90 11.06 -1.79
CA SER A 40 -12.22 10.42 -1.90
C SER A 40 -12.30 9.13 -1.10
N MET A 41 -11.28 8.29 -1.18
CA MET A 41 -11.21 7.03 -0.43
C MET A 41 -11.14 7.30 1.09
N THR A 42 -10.23 8.15 1.53
CA THR A 42 -10.03 8.41 2.96
C THR A 42 -11.25 9.08 3.59
N ALA A 43 -11.90 10.00 2.88
CA ALA A 43 -13.16 10.60 3.30
C ALA A 43 -14.30 9.56 3.41
N TYR A 44 -14.39 8.62 2.46
CA TYR A 44 -15.34 7.52 2.54
C TYR A 44 -15.09 6.65 3.78
N LEU A 45 -13.84 6.20 4.00
CA LEU A 45 -13.49 5.34 5.12
C LEU A 45 -13.70 6.00 6.48
N SER A 46 -13.31 7.28 6.63
CA SER A 46 -13.49 8.05 7.89
C SER A 46 -14.96 8.29 8.21
N GLY A 47 -15.83 8.37 7.19
CA GLY A 47 -17.27 8.52 7.36
C GLY A 47 -17.99 7.25 7.86
N LEU A 48 -17.39 6.07 7.72
CA LEU A 48 -17.99 4.81 8.16
C LEU A 48 -18.05 4.72 9.68
N LYS A 49 -19.24 4.54 10.25
CA LYS A 49 -19.44 4.40 11.70
C LYS A 49 -19.24 2.97 12.18
N LYS A 50 -19.67 1.99 11.40
CA LYS A 50 -19.49 0.57 11.67
C LYS A 50 -19.24 -0.17 10.35
N PHE A 51 -18.21 -1.00 10.32
CA PHE A 51 -17.87 -1.79 9.14
C PHE A 51 -17.08 -3.04 9.53
N SER A 52 -17.07 -4.00 8.62
CA SER A 52 -16.19 -5.16 8.68
C SER A 52 -15.41 -5.28 7.37
N VAL A 53 -14.19 -5.77 7.46
CA VAL A 53 -13.33 -6.03 6.32
C VAL A 53 -12.64 -7.37 6.48
N THR A 54 -12.47 -8.08 5.38
CA THR A 54 -11.63 -9.27 5.26
C THR A 54 -10.52 -8.96 4.28
N THR A 55 -9.29 -9.31 4.63
CA THR A 55 -8.11 -9.07 3.81
C THR A 55 -7.31 -10.35 3.63
N GLU A 56 -6.72 -10.49 2.44
CA GLU A 56 -5.66 -11.46 2.15
C GLU A 56 -4.33 -10.70 2.25
N ASN A 57 -3.52 -11.03 3.24
CA ASN A 57 -2.25 -10.35 3.47
C ASN A 57 -1.08 -11.27 3.12
N THR A 58 -0.05 -10.70 2.51
CA THR A 58 1.22 -11.35 2.23
C THR A 58 2.34 -10.52 2.84
N LEU A 59 3.22 -11.16 3.61
CA LEU A 59 4.39 -10.54 4.19
C LEU A 59 5.63 -11.18 3.58
N GLU A 60 6.53 -10.38 3.02
CA GLU A 60 7.85 -10.84 2.59
C GLU A 60 8.87 -10.76 3.75
N VAL A 61 9.61 -11.83 3.93
CA VAL A 61 10.79 -11.90 4.79
C VAL A 61 12.00 -12.15 3.90
N VAL A 62 13.08 -11.39 4.11
CA VAL A 62 14.33 -11.55 3.38
C VAL A 62 15.32 -12.30 4.28
N THR A 63 15.82 -13.44 3.80
CA THR A 63 16.84 -14.21 4.53
C THR A 63 18.20 -13.51 4.51
N THR A 64 19.13 -13.98 5.33
CA THR A 64 20.53 -13.48 5.34
C THR A 64 21.23 -13.65 3.99
N GLU A 65 20.83 -14.64 3.21
CA GLU A 65 21.34 -14.92 1.86
C GLU A 65 20.61 -14.13 0.77
N GLY A 66 19.65 -13.26 1.14
CA GLY A 66 18.92 -12.41 0.22
C GLY A 66 17.71 -13.07 -0.47
N GLN A 67 17.32 -14.29 -0.08
CA GLN A 67 16.10 -14.93 -0.59
C GLN A 67 14.86 -14.27 0.00
N LYS A 68 13.88 -13.94 -0.83
CA LYS A 68 12.56 -13.49 -0.40
C LYS A 68 11.63 -14.68 -0.19
N ILE A 69 11.06 -14.77 1.00
CA ILE A 69 10.07 -15.78 1.38
C ILE A 69 8.76 -15.05 1.68
N GLN A 70 7.64 -15.51 1.13
CA GLN A 70 6.33 -14.95 1.37
C GLN A 70 5.56 -15.82 2.37
N PHE A 71 4.99 -15.16 3.36
CA PHE A 71 4.05 -15.75 4.32
C PHE A 71 2.67 -15.13 4.14
N THR A 72 1.64 -15.94 4.24
CA THR A 72 0.26 -15.47 4.17
C THR A 72 -0.33 -15.30 5.57
N ALA A 73 -1.14 -14.28 5.73
CA ALA A 73 -1.82 -14.00 6.98
C ALA A 73 -3.17 -13.32 6.73
N PRO A 74 -4.19 -14.05 6.25
CA PRO A 74 -5.53 -13.50 6.12
C PRO A 74 -6.00 -12.91 7.44
N ALA A 75 -6.76 -11.82 7.33
CA ALA A 75 -7.27 -11.14 8.50
C ALA A 75 -8.73 -10.74 8.32
N THR A 76 -9.44 -10.71 9.44
CA THR A 76 -10.77 -10.12 9.54
C THR A 76 -10.76 -9.03 10.60
N MET A 77 -11.49 -7.96 10.34
CA MET A 77 -11.59 -6.86 11.29
C MET A 77 -13.01 -6.30 11.29
N THR A 78 -13.51 -6.00 12.48
CA THR A 78 -14.77 -5.27 12.67
C THR A 78 -14.48 -4.04 13.52
N VAL A 79 -14.88 -2.89 13.01
CA VAL A 79 -14.75 -1.59 13.66
C VAL A 79 -16.13 -1.03 13.97
N ALA A 80 -16.30 -0.47 15.17
CA ALA A 80 -17.42 0.38 15.52
C ALA A 80 -16.86 1.66 16.18
N ARG A 81 -16.86 2.73 15.41
CA ARG A 81 -16.38 4.05 15.87
C ARG A 81 -17.27 4.62 16.97
N PRO A 82 -16.72 5.36 17.93
CA PRO A 82 -15.34 5.88 17.94
C PRO A 82 -14.33 4.96 18.63
N ASN A 83 -14.72 3.84 19.23
CA ASN A 83 -13.88 3.21 20.24
C ASN A 83 -14.01 1.68 20.36
N LYS A 84 -14.40 0.98 19.32
CA LYS A 84 -14.43 -0.49 19.36
C LYS A 84 -13.77 -1.09 18.14
N LEU A 85 -12.96 -2.12 18.37
CA LEU A 85 -12.32 -2.91 17.33
C LEU A 85 -12.18 -4.35 17.80
N VAL A 86 -12.49 -5.28 16.89
CA VAL A 86 -12.07 -6.67 16.98
C VAL A 86 -11.35 -7.00 15.69
N ALA A 87 -10.13 -7.52 15.79
CA ALA A 87 -9.36 -7.97 14.64
C ALA A 87 -8.79 -9.36 14.92
N GLN A 88 -8.78 -10.19 13.90
CA GLN A 88 -8.13 -11.49 13.90
C GLN A 88 -7.21 -11.59 12.70
N ARG A 89 -5.99 -12.07 12.91
CA ARG A 89 -5.03 -12.41 11.87
C ARG A 89 -4.53 -13.82 12.12
N ARG A 90 -4.73 -14.70 11.15
CA ARG A 90 -4.32 -16.11 11.26
C ARG A 90 -3.68 -16.56 9.97
N GLY A 91 -2.41 -16.97 10.05
CA GLY A 91 -1.64 -17.38 8.88
C GLY A 91 -0.46 -18.24 9.26
N ASP A 92 0.51 -18.34 8.36
CA ASP A 92 1.64 -19.28 8.46
C ASP A 92 2.49 -19.06 9.72
N ILE A 93 2.69 -17.80 10.11
CA ILE A 93 3.60 -17.42 11.21
C ILE A 93 2.89 -16.58 12.29
N VAL A 94 1.57 -16.43 12.22
CA VAL A 94 0.83 -15.61 13.17
C VAL A 94 -0.53 -16.21 13.46
N ASP A 95 -0.92 -16.25 14.74
CA ASP A 95 -2.29 -16.47 15.18
C ASP A 95 -2.58 -15.48 16.31
N GLN A 96 -3.33 -14.44 16.02
CA GLN A 96 -3.49 -13.31 16.93
C GLN A 96 -4.88 -12.72 16.81
N MET A 97 -5.48 -12.42 17.96
CA MET A 97 -6.71 -11.64 18.06
C MET A 97 -6.45 -10.37 18.86
N MET A 98 -7.06 -9.29 18.42
CA MET A 98 -6.99 -7.99 19.07
C MET A 98 -8.41 -7.53 19.43
N TYR A 99 -8.60 -7.12 20.67
CA TYR A 99 -9.85 -6.58 21.19
C TYR A 99 -9.61 -5.20 21.78
N TYR A 100 -10.40 -4.24 21.36
CA TYR A 100 -10.39 -2.89 21.92
C TYR A 100 -11.82 -2.44 22.20
N ASP A 101 -12.09 -1.95 23.41
CA ASP A 101 -13.42 -1.58 23.90
C ASP A 101 -13.57 -0.10 24.27
N GLY A 102 -12.53 0.72 24.04
CA GLY A 102 -12.47 2.13 24.41
C GLY A 102 -11.90 2.39 25.80
N LYS A 103 -11.41 1.35 26.48
CA LYS A 103 -10.78 1.43 27.81
C LYS A 103 -9.53 0.58 27.90
N SER A 104 -9.53 -0.54 27.22
CA SER A 104 -8.43 -1.51 27.22
C SER A 104 -8.19 -2.05 25.81
N LEU A 105 -6.92 -2.39 25.57
CA LEU A 105 -6.46 -3.15 24.42
C LEU A 105 -5.97 -4.52 24.90
N THR A 106 -6.57 -5.59 24.38
CA THR A 106 -6.18 -6.96 24.67
C THR A 106 -5.66 -7.62 23.41
N LEU A 107 -4.48 -8.20 23.49
CA LEU A 107 -3.93 -9.14 22.52
C LEU A 107 -4.07 -10.55 23.05
N TYR A 108 -4.60 -11.46 22.25
CA TYR A 108 -4.75 -12.87 22.56
C TYR A 108 -4.10 -13.70 21.46
N ASN A 109 -3.29 -14.68 21.86
CA ASN A 109 -2.72 -15.68 20.96
C ASN A 109 -3.42 -17.02 21.21
N PRO A 110 -4.28 -17.49 20.27
CA PRO A 110 -5.01 -18.75 20.43
C PRO A 110 -4.12 -19.97 20.49
N ALA A 111 -3.00 -19.99 19.75
CA ALA A 111 -2.09 -21.14 19.69
C ALA A 111 -1.39 -21.39 21.03
N SER A 112 -0.95 -20.33 21.72
CA SER A 112 -0.31 -20.44 23.03
C SER A 112 -1.27 -20.28 24.21
N GLN A 113 -2.52 -19.87 23.94
CA GLN A 113 -3.55 -19.51 24.96
C GLN A 113 -3.11 -18.41 25.93
N HIS A 114 -2.19 -17.53 25.50
CA HIS A 114 -1.76 -16.38 26.28
C HIS A 114 -2.44 -15.10 25.80
N TYR A 115 -2.67 -14.20 26.76
CA TYR A 115 -3.14 -12.86 26.44
C TYR A 115 -2.43 -11.81 27.30
N ALA A 116 -2.43 -10.59 26.79
CA ALA A 116 -1.99 -9.41 27.52
C ALA A 116 -3.05 -8.31 27.35
N THR A 117 -3.35 -7.61 28.44
CA THR A 117 -4.28 -6.48 28.42
C THR A 117 -3.61 -5.26 29.02
N VAL A 118 -3.75 -4.12 28.33
CA VAL A 118 -3.23 -2.83 28.78
C VAL A 118 -4.34 -1.79 28.75
N PRO A 119 -4.31 -0.76 29.63
CA PRO A 119 -5.19 0.40 29.49
C PRO A 119 -4.98 1.06 28.11
N ALA A 120 -6.04 1.56 27.52
CA ALA A 120 -6.00 2.20 26.22
C ALA A 120 -6.83 3.49 26.20
N PRO A 121 -6.49 4.48 25.37
CA PRO A 121 -7.25 5.71 25.18
C PRO A 121 -8.69 5.45 24.74
N ALA A 122 -9.56 6.46 24.91
CA ALA A 122 -10.99 6.32 24.68
C ALA A 122 -11.42 6.35 23.20
N THR A 123 -10.49 6.64 22.27
CA THR A 123 -10.78 6.67 20.82
C THR A 123 -9.90 5.70 20.06
N LEU A 124 -10.42 5.19 18.93
CA LEU A 124 -9.69 4.27 18.07
C LEU A 124 -8.38 4.90 17.57
N ASP A 125 -8.42 6.15 17.12
CA ASP A 125 -7.26 6.85 16.58
C ASP A 125 -6.14 6.99 17.62
N ALA A 126 -6.47 7.42 18.83
CA ALA A 126 -5.50 7.53 19.92
C ALA A 126 -4.99 6.15 20.38
N MET A 127 -5.83 5.11 20.34
CA MET A 127 -5.40 3.73 20.63
C MET A 127 -4.40 3.23 19.60
N LEU A 128 -4.61 3.52 18.31
CA LEU A 128 -3.67 3.16 17.24
C LEU A 128 -2.30 3.86 17.44
N ASP A 129 -2.31 5.14 17.86
CA ASP A 129 -1.08 5.87 18.17
C ASP A 129 -0.30 5.18 19.32
N VAL A 130 -0.98 4.89 20.44
CA VAL A 130 -0.37 4.20 21.59
C VAL A 130 0.11 2.79 21.21
N ALA A 131 -0.69 2.04 20.44
CA ALA A 131 -0.33 0.70 20.00
C ALA A 131 0.97 0.70 19.17
N TYR A 132 1.13 1.67 18.29
CA TYR A 132 2.33 1.82 17.48
C TYR A 132 3.52 2.37 18.28
N GLU A 133 3.36 3.52 18.95
CA GLU A 133 4.46 4.27 19.56
C GLU A 133 4.97 3.65 20.85
N GLN A 134 4.07 3.11 21.68
CA GLN A 134 4.41 2.63 23.02
C GLN A 134 4.49 1.10 23.13
N LEU A 135 3.69 0.38 22.33
CA LEU A 135 3.65 -1.07 22.39
C LEU A 135 4.40 -1.73 21.23
N GLY A 136 4.90 -0.96 20.26
CA GLY A 136 5.61 -1.47 19.10
C GLY A 136 4.75 -2.38 18.20
N LEU A 137 3.43 -2.25 18.22
CA LEU A 137 2.51 -3.05 17.43
C LEU A 137 2.46 -2.53 16.00
N VAL A 138 3.23 -3.14 15.13
CA VAL A 138 3.21 -2.84 13.69
C VAL A 138 2.04 -3.57 13.03
N ALA A 139 1.06 -2.81 12.54
CA ALA A 139 -0.09 -3.32 11.82
C ALA A 139 -0.19 -2.60 10.45
N PRO A 140 0.46 -3.14 9.39
CA PRO A 140 0.41 -2.54 8.07
C PRO A 140 -1.04 -2.33 7.60
N GLY A 141 -1.35 -1.12 7.09
CA GLY A 141 -2.71 -0.74 6.70
C GLY A 141 -3.60 -0.25 7.86
N ALA A 142 -3.12 -0.19 9.11
CA ALA A 142 -3.88 0.38 10.22
C ALA A 142 -4.19 1.87 10.03
N ASP A 143 -3.35 2.60 9.32
CA ASP A 143 -3.57 3.98 8.86
C ASP A 143 -4.87 4.15 8.06
N LEU A 144 -5.33 3.13 7.34
CA LEU A 144 -6.59 3.17 6.60
C LEU A 144 -7.85 3.23 7.49
N ILE A 145 -7.74 2.84 8.76
CA ILE A 145 -8.86 2.89 9.70
C ILE A 145 -8.82 4.10 10.65
N ASP A 146 -7.74 4.89 10.65
CA ASP A 146 -7.67 6.18 11.34
C ASP A 146 -8.61 7.20 10.67
N THR A 147 -9.26 8.08 11.45
CA THR A 147 -10.10 9.14 10.87
C THR A 147 -9.26 10.18 10.12
N ARG A 148 -7.97 10.28 10.43
CA ARG A 148 -6.96 11.12 9.77
C ARG A 148 -6.16 10.34 8.72
N ALA A 149 -6.77 9.33 8.08
CA ALA A 149 -6.08 8.43 7.16
C ALA A 149 -5.36 9.18 6.02
N TYR A 150 -5.94 10.28 5.51
CA TYR A 150 -5.29 11.07 4.48
C TYR A 150 -3.97 11.68 4.96
N GLU A 151 -3.97 12.34 6.11
CA GLU A 151 -2.80 12.98 6.70
C GLU A 151 -1.70 11.95 7.01
N ARG A 152 -2.09 10.78 7.51
CA ARG A 152 -1.14 9.70 7.81
C ARG A 152 -0.50 9.12 6.56
N LEU A 153 -1.29 8.80 5.54
CA LEU A 153 -0.80 8.25 4.28
C LEU A 153 0.09 9.25 3.53
N MET A 154 -0.18 10.56 3.68
CA MET A 154 0.58 11.62 3.03
C MET A 154 1.80 12.10 3.83
N LEU A 155 2.01 11.54 5.03
CA LEU A 155 3.20 11.86 5.82
C LEU A 155 4.46 11.49 5.03
N ASP A 156 5.38 12.45 4.88
CA ASP A 156 6.66 12.31 4.18
C ASP A 156 6.56 11.88 2.70
N VAL A 157 5.38 12.00 2.08
CA VAL A 157 5.20 11.73 0.65
C VAL A 157 5.93 12.79 -0.19
N GLN A 158 6.84 12.33 -1.04
CA GLN A 158 7.65 13.15 -1.95
C GLN A 158 7.04 13.24 -3.34
N SER A 159 6.37 12.18 -3.80
CA SER A 159 5.69 12.16 -5.09
C SER A 159 4.55 11.15 -5.10
N GLY A 160 3.57 11.40 -5.95
CA GLY A 160 2.44 10.50 -6.17
C GLY A 160 1.95 10.59 -7.61
N VAL A 161 1.64 9.44 -8.22
CA VAL A 161 1.19 9.34 -9.60
C VAL A 161 -0.07 8.51 -9.72
N TYR A 162 -0.90 8.88 -10.69
CA TYR A 162 -2.06 8.10 -11.11
C TYR A 162 -1.70 7.22 -12.30
N LEU A 163 -1.71 5.90 -12.12
CA LEU A 163 -1.28 4.92 -13.11
C LEU A 163 -2.41 4.42 -14.03
N GLY A 164 -3.63 4.96 -13.88
CA GLY A 164 -4.78 4.51 -14.64
C GLY A 164 -5.71 3.63 -13.82
N THR A 165 -6.43 2.72 -14.50
CA THR A 165 -7.34 1.76 -13.87
C THR A 165 -6.87 0.33 -14.11
N ALA A 166 -7.13 -0.53 -13.14
CA ALA A 166 -6.84 -1.96 -13.20
C ALA A 166 -8.03 -2.77 -12.68
N VAL A 167 -8.08 -4.07 -12.98
CA VAL A 167 -9.05 -4.99 -12.40
C VAL A 167 -8.38 -5.76 -11.27
N VAL A 168 -8.92 -5.66 -10.06
CA VAL A 168 -8.45 -6.36 -8.87
C VAL A 168 -9.61 -7.19 -8.31
N ALA A 169 -9.46 -8.51 -8.23
CA ALA A 169 -10.51 -9.42 -7.78
C ALA A 169 -11.87 -9.18 -8.48
N GLY A 170 -11.85 -8.94 -9.79
CA GLY A 170 -13.04 -8.67 -10.60
C GLY A 170 -13.62 -7.26 -10.48
N GLN A 171 -13.03 -6.36 -9.71
CA GLN A 171 -13.48 -4.98 -9.53
C GLN A 171 -12.56 -3.99 -10.25
N ARG A 172 -13.15 -2.97 -10.89
CA ARG A 172 -12.37 -1.87 -11.47
C ARG A 172 -11.91 -0.94 -10.36
N CYS A 173 -10.61 -0.67 -10.33
CA CYS A 173 -9.97 0.13 -9.30
C CYS A 173 -9.01 1.13 -9.94
N HIS A 174 -8.97 2.36 -9.43
CA HIS A 174 -7.93 3.34 -9.72
C HIS A 174 -6.62 2.86 -9.11
N HIS A 175 -5.53 2.93 -9.85
CA HIS A 175 -4.20 2.54 -9.38
C HIS A 175 -3.35 3.78 -9.10
N LEU A 176 -2.91 3.92 -7.87
CA LEU A 176 -2.07 5.00 -7.36
C LEU A 176 -0.73 4.45 -6.92
N ALA A 177 0.35 5.20 -7.13
CA ALA A 177 1.66 4.89 -6.59
C ALA A 177 2.27 6.15 -5.95
N TYR A 178 2.83 5.98 -4.76
CA TYR A 178 3.42 7.05 -3.97
C TYR A 178 4.82 6.67 -3.52
N ARG A 179 5.64 7.69 -3.38
CA ARG A 179 6.99 7.57 -2.87
C ARG A 179 7.15 8.41 -1.63
N SER A 180 7.62 7.80 -0.54
CA SER A 180 7.96 8.46 0.72
C SER A 180 9.45 8.25 1.04
N THR A 181 9.91 8.77 2.16
CA THR A 181 11.32 8.64 2.57
C THR A 181 11.68 7.18 2.86
N GLU A 182 10.88 6.48 3.64
CA GLU A 182 11.18 5.13 4.13
C GLU A 182 10.49 4.01 3.36
N VAL A 183 9.37 4.33 2.69
CA VAL A 183 8.57 3.35 1.95
C VAL A 183 8.15 3.91 0.60
N ASP A 184 8.00 3.02 -0.38
CA ASP A 184 7.18 3.24 -1.57
C ASP A 184 5.87 2.46 -1.37
N TRP A 185 4.74 3.03 -1.76
CA TRP A 185 3.47 2.33 -1.59
C TRP A 185 2.55 2.51 -2.78
N GLN A 186 1.70 1.52 -3.00
CA GLN A 186 0.72 1.49 -4.07
C GLN A 186 -0.65 1.17 -3.50
N LEU A 187 -1.65 1.81 -4.04
CA LEU A 187 -3.04 1.65 -3.59
C LEU A 187 -3.96 1.52 -4.79
N TRP A 188 -4.83 0.52 -4.75
CA TRP A 188 -5.92 0.35 -5.70
C TRP A 188 -7.22 0.71 -5.00
N VAL A 189 -7.92 1.69 -5.54
CA VAL A 189 -9.16 2.25 -4.97
C VAL A 189 -10.33 1.93 -5.88
N ARG A 190 -11.36 1.30 -5.36
CA ARG A 190 -12.55 0.92 -6.12
C ARG A 190 -13.20 2.13 -6.78
N GLU A 191 -13.55 2.01 -8.07
CA GLU A 191 -14.33 3.01 -8.79
C GLU A 191 -15.78 3.07 -8.26
N GLY A 192 -16.37 4.26 -8.28
CA GLY A 192 -17.79 4.45 -7.96
C GLY A 192 -18.04 5.09 -6.59
N PRO A 193 -19.28 5.02 -6.08
CA PRO A 193 -19.73 5.82 -4.94
C PRO A 193 -19.20 5.33 -3.57
N GLN A 194 -18.57 4.17 -3.53
CA GLN A 194 -17.99 3.59 -2.32
C GLN A 194 -16.51 3.28 -2.58
N PRO A 195 -15.63 4.28 -2.61
CA PRO A 195 -14.22 4.13 -2.98
C PRO A 195 -13.41 3.47 -1.85
N ALA A 196 -13.61 2.18 -1.66
CA ALA A 196 -12.86 1.38 -0.69
C ALA A 196 -11.53 0.88 -1.31
N PRO A 197 -10.51 0.56 -0.50
CA PRO A 197 -9.31 -0.10 -0.97
C PRO A 197 -9.62 -1.47 -1.59
N CYS A 198 -9.09 -1.75 -2.79
CA CYS A 198 -9.08 -3.05 -3.43
C CYS A 198 -7.81 -3.83 -3.09
N ARG A 199 -6.68 -3.11 -3.02
CA ARG A 199 -5.36 -3.64 -2.73
C ARG A 199 -4.48 -2.52 -2.20
N TYR A 200 -3.57 -2.85 -1.28
CA TYR A 200 -2.55 -1.97 -0.75
C TYR A 200 -1.23 -2.73 -0.72
N VAL A 201 -0.15 -2.13 -1.22
CA VAL A 201 1.20 -2.70 -1.21
C VAL A 201 2.14 -1.67 -0.63
N ILE A 202 2.92 -2.07 0.37
CA ILE A 202 3.95 -1.25 1.00
C ILE A 202 5.29 -1.93 0.73
N THR A 203 6.26 -1.20 0.19
CA THR A 203 7.62 -1.67 -0.07
C THR A 203 8.58 -0.92 0.83
N SER A 204 9.28 -1.62 1.71
CA SER A 204 10.31 -1.01 2.56
C SER A 204 11.50 -0.56 1.71
N LYS A 205 12.00 0.64 1.97
CA LYS A 205 13.25 1.17 1.36
C LYS A 205 14.43 1.08 2.30
N THR A 206 14.18 0.89 3.58
CA THR A 206 15.19 0.86 4.64
C THR A 206 15.69 -0.54 4.96
N MET A 207 14.92 -1.57 4.58
CA MET A 207 15.29 -2.96 4.80
C MET A 207 15.99 -3.55 3.57
N ALA A 208 17.05 -4.32 3.79
CA ALA A 208 17.75 -5.03 2.72
C ALA A 208 16.78 -5.95 1.95
N GLY A 209 16.90 -5.93 0.61
CA GLY A 209 16.02 -6.68 -0.27
C GLY A 209 14.64 -6.05 -0.49
N ALA A 210 14.36 -4.87 0.09
CA ALA A 210 13.10 -4.14 -0.09
C ALA A 210 11.85 -5.05 0.03
N PRO A 211 11.61 -5.68 1.20
CA PRO A 211 10.45 -6.56 1.38
C PRO A 211 9.15 -5.80 1.24
N GLN A 212 8.11 -6.55 0.83
CA GLN A 212 6.76 -6.03 0.63
C GLN A 212 5.78 -6.62 1.65
N PHE A 213 4.80 -5.80 1.92
CA PHE A 213 3.57 -6.19 2.60
C PHE A 213 2.39 -5.91 1.68
#